data_c46e184457e721aec303a5738956caf5
#
_entry.id   c46e184457e721aec303a5738956caf5
#
_cell.length_a   1.000
_cell.length_b   1.000
_cell.length_c   1.000
_cell.angle_alpha   90.00
_cell.angle_beta   90.00
_cell.angle_gamma   90.00
#
_symmetry.space_group_name_H-M   'P 1'
#
loop_
_entity.id
_entity.type
_entity.pdbx_description
1 polymer ?
#
loop_
_entity_poly.entity_id
_entity_poly.type
_entity_poly.pdbx_seq_one_letter_code
_entity_poly.pdbx_strand_id
1 'polypeptide(L)'
;MNPLLVRQAIEYAVLLCDKYNDRIVITINGSGGMGNSTEIRPYCDEGFCFDPSLNAIIVTRTEGKTFIDTDSIKTIHCYKQKI
;
A
#
# COMPACT_ATOMS: atom_id res chain seq x y z
N MET A 1 -12.08 -1.29 -4.36
CA MET A 1 -12.05 0.13 -3.90
C MET A 1 -12.05 1.05 -5.09
N ASN A 2 -12.71 2.18 -4.99
CA ASN A 2 -12.72 3.21 -6.05
C ASN A 2 -11.29 3.68 -6.36
N PRO A 3 -10.90 3.77 -7.64
CA PRO A 3 -9.54 4.20 -8.02
C PRO A 3 -9.13 5.58 -7.47
N LEU A 4 -10.07 6.51 -7.33
CA LEU A 4 -9.76 7.82 -6.74
C LEU A 4 -9.39 7.69 -5.27
N LEU A 5 -10.07 6.82 -4.53
CA LEU A 5 -9.73 6.55 -3.13
C LEU A 5 -8.36 5.89 -3.02
N VAL A 6 -8.05 4.96 -3.91
CA VAL A 6 -6.74 4.32 -3.93
C VAL A 6 -5.66 5.35 -4.17
N ARG A 7 -5.85 6.22 -5.17
CA ARG A 7 -4.88 7.27 -5.49
C ARG A 7 -4.64 8.19 -4.28
N GLN A 8 -5.72 8.64 -3.64
CA GLN A 8 -5.60 9.51 -2.46
C GLN A 8 -4.90 8.81 -1.31
N ALA A 9 -5.19 7.54 -1.09
CA ALA A 9 -4.54 6.77 -0.03
C ALA A 9 -3.04 6.62 -0.30
N ILE A 10 -2.66 6.35 -1.54
CA ILE A 10 -1.25 6.22 -1.90
C ILE A 10 -0.53 7.56 -1.79
N GLU A 11 -1.16 8.65 -2.22
CA GLU A 11 -0.58 10.00 -2.07
C GLU A 11 -0.37 10.35 -0.58
N TYR A 12 -1.34 10.01 0.25
CA TYR A 12 -1.23 10.22 1.70
C TYR A 12 -0.09 9.39 2.28
N ALA A 13 0.05 8.13 1.85
CA ALA A 13 1.14 7.27 2.28
C ALA A 13 2.51 7.85 1.91
N VAL A 14 2.64 8.39 0.70
CA VAL A 14 3.88 9.05 0.27
C VAL A 14 4.21 10.25 1.16
N LEU A 15 3.21 11.07 1.48
CA LEU A 15 3.41 12.23 2.37
C LEU A 15 3.85 11.78 3.76
N LEU A 16 3.26 10.70 4.29
CA LEU A 16 3.67 10.16 5.58
C LEU A 16 5.10 9.64 5.54
N CYS A 17 5.50 8.97 4.46
CA CYS A 17 6.86 8.46 4.30
C CYS A 17 7.86 9.61 4.25
N ASP A 18 7.53 10.72 3.59
CA ASP A 18 8.39 11.90 3.55
C ASP A 18 8.55 12.54 4.92
N LYS A 19 7.51 12.46 5.76
CA LYS A 19 7.52 13.08 7.10
C LYS A 19 8.12 12.15 8.16
N TYR A 20 7.88 10.84 8.06
CA TYR A 20 8.28 9.85 9.07
C TYR A 20 8.95 8.66 8.38
N ASN A 21 10.06 8.89 7.72
CA ASN A 21 10.67 7.96 6.76
C ASN A 21 11.12 6.60 7.32
N ASP A 22 11.17 6.45 8.64
CA ASP A 22 11.68 5.22 9.27
C ASP A 22 10.60 4.37 9.97
N ARG A 23 9.32 4.77 9.90
CA ARG A 23 8.30 4.16 10.75
C ARG A 23 6.93 3.94 10.10
N ILE A 24 6.79 4.25 8.85
CA ILE A 24 5.47 4.14 8.22
C ILE A 24 5.20 2.71 7.79
N VAL A 25 4.02 2.23 8.12
CA VAL A 25 3.52 0.93 7.68
C VAL A 25 2.23 1.16 6.92
N ILE A 26 2.11 0.51 5.77
CA ILE A 26 0.92 0.56 4.95
C ILE A 26 0.32 -0.84 4.90
N THR A 27 -0.93 -0.97 5.33
CA THR A 27 -1.63 -2.25 5.30
C THR A 27 -2.77 -2.17 4.29
N ILE A 28 -2.76 -3.08 3.33
CA ILE A 28 -3.79 -3.19 2.31
C ILE A 28 -4.58 -4.46 2.58
N ASN A 29 -5.88 -4.30 2.85
CA ASN A 29 -6.76 -5.43 3.16
C ASN A 29 -7.72 -5.67 2.01
N GLY A 30 -7.78 -6.91 1.56
CA GLY A 30 -8.69 -7.34 0.50
C GLY A 30 -10.08 -7.65 1.02
N SER A 31 -11.04 -7.65 0.07
CA SER A 31 -12.39 -8.12 0.33
C SER A 31 -12.40 -9.63 0.11
N GLY A 32 -12.84 -10.40 1.01
CA GLY A 32 -13.05 -11.82 0.73
C GLY A 32 -12.29 -12.78 1.61
N GLY A 33 -12.03 -12.43 2.82
CA GLY A 33 -11.66 -13.42 3.79
C GLY A 33 -10.30 -13.26 4.43
N MET A 34 -10.01 -14.16 5.33
CA MET A 34 -8.77 -14.15 6.11
C MET A 34 -7.56 -14.38 5.21
N GLY A 35 -6.50 -13.66 5.48
CA GLY A 35 -5.24 -13.81 4.74
C GLY A 35 -5.07 -12.87 3.55
N ASN A 36 -6.09 -12.09 3.19
CA ASN A 36 -5.99 -11.12 2.12
C ASN A 36 -5.48 -9.77 2.62
N SER A 37 -4.34 -9.80 3.30
CA SER A 37 -3.73 -8.60 3.85
C SER A 37 -2.29 -8.53 3.36
N THR A 38 -1.90 -7.35 2.87
CA THR A 38 -0.54 -7.07 2.44
C THR A 38 0.00 -5.93 3.26
N GLU A 39 1.15 -6.12 3.87
CA GLU A 39 1.81 -5.12 4.68
C GLU A 39 3.05 -4.62 3.94
N ILE A 40 3.20 -3.29 3.87
CA ILE A 40 4.33 -2.65 3.17
C ILE A 40 5.08 -1.82 4.19
N ARG A 41 6.40 -2.02 4.24
CA ARG A 41 7.31 -1.25 5.10
C ARG A 41 8.35 -0.54 4.25
N PRO A 42 8.06 0.71 3.82
CA PRO A 42 8.99 1.43 2.94
C PRO A 42 10.39 1.60 3.53
N TYR A 43 10.51 1.65 4.86
CA TYR A 43 11.80 1.77 5.52
C TYR A 43 12.63 0.47 5.44
N CYS A 44 12.06 -0.61 4.92
CA CYS A 44 12.75 -1.88 4.67
C CYS A 44 13.00 -2.08 3.16
N ASP A 45 13.19 -1.00 2.42
CA ASP A 45 13.43 -1.00 0.97
C ASP A 45 12.26 -1.58 0.16
N GLU A 46 11.05 -1.48 0.68
CA GLU A 46 9.84 -1.87 -0.03
C GLU A 46 9.25 -0.64 -0.73
N GLY A 47 8.94 -0.78 -2.02
CA GLY A 47 8.32 0.28 -2.79
C GLY A 47 6.86 0.01 -3.06
N PHE A 48 6.13 1.06 -3.38
CA PHE A 48 4.72 0.93 -3.74
C PHE A 48 4.33 2.05 -4.71
N CYS A 49 3.43 1.73 -5.62
CA CYS A 49 2.84 2.73 -6.49
C CYS A 49 1.47 2.28 -6.95
N PHE A 50 0.64 3.24 -7.37
CA PHE A 50 -0.63 2.96 -8.00
C PHE A 50 -0.49 3.20 -9.50
N ASP A 51 -0.82 2.19 -10.30
CA ASP A 51 -0.81 2.29 -11.75
C ASP A 51 -2.27 2.31 -12.25
N PRO A 52 -2.77 3.48 -12.70
CA PRO A 52 -4.16 3.56 -13.14
C PRO A 52 -4.43 2.79 -14.44
N SER A 53 -3.41 2.60 -15.28
CA SER A 53 -3.60 1.84 -16.52
C SER A 53 -3.81 0.36 -16.26
N LEU A 54 -3.24 -0.16 -15.19
CA LEU A 54 -3.42 -1.55 -14.77
C LEU A 54 -4.51 -1.70 -13.72
N ASN A 55 -5.00 -0.61 -13.18
CA ASN A 55 -5.95 -0.60 -12.05
C ASN A 55 -5.41 -1.42 -10.88
N ALA A 56 -4.15 -1.22 -10.55
CA ALA A 56 -3.45 -2.05 -9.57
C ALA A 56 -2.48 -1.23 -8.73
N ILE A 57 -2.27 -1.67 -7.49
CA ILE A 57 -1.15 -1.23 -6.67
C ILE A 57 -0.02 -2.23 -6.89
N ILE A 58 1.17 -1.73 -7.18
CA ILE A 58 2.35 -2.55 -7.40
C ILE A 58 3.27 -2.37 -6.20
N VAL A 59 3.55 -3.46 -5.51
CA VAL A 59 4.47 -3.49 -4.38
C VAL A 59 5.77 -4.11 -4.84
N THR A 60 6.86 -3.37 -4.69
CA THR A 60 8.18 -3.83 -5.12
C THR A 60 9.00 -4.24 -3.89
N ARG A 61 9.49 -5.47 -3.91
CA ARG A 61 10.35 -6.02 -2.86
C ARG A 61 11.61 -6.59 -3.50
N THR A 62 12.60 -6.93 -2.65
CA THR A 62 13.86 -7.51 -3.14
C THR A 62 13.64 -8.81 -3.90
N GLU A 63 12.69 -9.62 -3.47
CA GLU A 63 12.39 -10.91 -4.11
C GLU A 63 11.45 -10.80 -5.31
N GLY A 64 10.86 -9.63 -5.58
CA GLY A 64 9.97 -9.48 -6.71
C GLY A 64 8.91 -8.41 -6.51
N LYS A 65 7.84 -8.51 -7.31
CA LYS A 65 6.74 -7.55 -7.29
C LYS A 65 5.43 -8.27 -7.01
N THR A 66 4.55 -7.59 -6.26
CA THR A 66 3.19 -8.03 -6.00
C THR A 66 2.23 -7.04 -6.65
N PHE A 67 1.29 -7.56 -7.45
CA PHE A 67 0.27 -6.74 -8.11
C PHE A 67 -1.06 -6.96 -7.42
N ILE A 68 -1.66 -5.89 -6.90
CA ILE A 68 -2.92 -5.95 -6.17
C ILE A 68 -3.99 -5.22 -6.97
N ASP A 69 -4.99 -5.96 -7.43
CA ASP A 69 -6.13 -5.38 -8.14
C ASP A 69 -6.89 -4.43 -7.21
N THR A 70 -7.08 -3.18 -7.63
CA THR A 70 -7.76 -2.18 -6.79
C THR A 70 -9.20 -2.59 -6.49
N ASP A 71 -9.86 -3.33 -7.38
CA ASP A 71 -11.24 -3.78 -7.16
C ASP A 71 -11.33 -4.78 -6.00
N SER A 72 -10.23 -5.47 -5.68
CA SER A 72 -10.18 -6.42 -4.57
C SER A 72 -9.84 -5.76 -3.23
N ILE A 73 -9.51 -4.47 -3.22
CA ILE A 73 -9.10 -3.78 -2.01
C ILE A 73 -10.34 -3.27 -1.25
N LYS A 74 -10.41 -3.59 0.03
CA LYS A 74 -11.46 -3.10 0.92
C LYS A 74 -11.00 -1.88 1.70
N THR A 75 -9.81 -1.92 2.28
CA THR A 75 -9.27 -0.82 3.07
C THR A 75 -7.77 -0.67 2.83
N ILE A 76 -7.29 0.57 2.95
CA ILE A 76 -5.87 0.90 2.98
C ILE A 76 -5.64 1.68 4.27
N HIS A 77 -4.76 1.17 5.13
CA HIS A 77 -4.46 1.81 6.40
C HIS A 77 -2.99 2.20 6.44
N CYS A 78 -2.72 3.48 6.64
CA CYS A 78 -1.36 4.02 6.73
C CYS A 78 -1.17 4.54 8.14
N TYR A 79 -0.14 4.08 8.82
CA TYR A 79 0.09 4.50 10.20
C TYR A 79 1.57 4.55 10.52
N LYS A 80 1.88 5.32 11.56
CA LYS A 80 3.22 5.40 12.12
C LYS A 80 3.37 4.35 13.20
N GLN A 81 4.32 3.46 13.01
CA GLN A 81 4.60 2.40 13.99
C GLN A 81 5.23 3.01 15.23
N LYS A 82 4.77 2.60 16.40
CA LYS A 82 5.40 2.99 17.67
C LYS A 82 6.62 2.12 17.90
N ILE A 83 7.64 2.74 18.43
CA ILE A 83 8.84 2.04 18.86
C ILE A 83 8.75 1.74 20.35
#